data_e244c9a58ca576170e06502232212164
#
_entry.id   e244c9a58ca576170e06502232212164
#
_cell.length_a   1.000
_cell.length_b   1.000
_cell.length_c   1.000
_cell.angle_alpha   90.00
_cell.angle_beta   90.00
_cell.angle_gamma   90.00
#
_symmetry.space_group_name_H-M   'P 1'
#
loop_
_entity.id
_entity.type
_entity.pdbx_description
1 polymer ?
#
loop_
_entity_poly.entity_id
_entity_poly.type
_entity_poly.pdbx_seq_one_letter_code
_entity_poly.pdbx_strand_id
1 'polypeptide(L)'
;MTDQHPHVVVLGGGYAGTMAANRLQQNTNIDITLVNPREEFVHRLRLHQFAAGTGIATAEYAPMLGKRVRLVVDSAVRIDAPARMIRLESGDVLDYDYLIYAIGSTDSTAAGIPGLSEFAYPLSEFESAQRLRVALETSGPDVQITVVGAGLTGIEMASELADLGRNVRLVCGGQLAPTFGAPARRTIAQWFARRRVDVLENTSVTEVRPDSVVLADGTALSSAITVWAGGFGVPALAAHSGLSVDADGRLLTDDTLTSMDDGRIVGAGDAVTTTSLPTRMSCYTANTTGAAAADTVLSHLAGTEPAPFRLAYVGQCLSLGRGNAVLQFTRKDDSPVGAHARGRLTAWFKEFVLTGVPWGLRREGRKPGASVWFKSRPAQAAQHRAEVVQS
;
A
#
# COMPACT_ATOMS: atom_id res chain seq x y z
N MET A 1 -27.11 -32.61 12.41
CA MET A 1 -26.22 -31.45 12.52
C MET A 1 -25.68 -31.25 11.16
N THR A 2 -26.06 -30.19 10.48
CA THR A 2 -25.50 -29.80 9.17
C THR A 2 -24.02 -29.53 9.40
N ASP A 3 -23.15 -30.25 8.70
CA ASP A 3 -21.69 -30.00 8.62
C ASP A 3 -21.47 -28.64 7.96
N GLN A 4 -21.73 -27.55 8.70
CA GLN A 4 -21.50 -26.20 8.22
C GLN A 4 -20.03 -25.88 8.48
N HIS A 5 -19.27 -25.71 7.39
CA HIS A 5 -17.86 -25.31 7.50
C HIS A 5 -17.77 -23.89 8.07
N PRO A 6 -16.77 -23.60 8.92
CA PRO A 6 -16.52 -22.23 9.35
C PRO A 6 -16.35 -21.29 8.17
N HIS A 7 -17.03 -20.15 8.20
CA HIS A 7 -16.98 -19.14 7.15
C HIS A 7 -15.95 -18.06 7.47
N VAL A 8 -14.96 -17.90 6.64
CA VAL A 8 -13.93 -16.87 6.74
C VAL A 8 -14.15 -15.83 5.65
N VAL A 9 -14.45 -14.61 6.06
CA VAL A 9 -14.59 -13.47 5.14
C VAL A 9 -13.30 -12.66 5.14
N VAL A 10 -12.82 -12.31 3.96
CA VAL A 10 -11.66 -11.42 3.75
C VAL A 10 -12.16 -10.13 3.11
N LEU A 11 -12.01 -8.99 3.77
CA LEU A 11 -12.37 -7.67 3.24
C LEU A 11 -11.17 -7.01 2.58
N GLY A 12 -11.30 -6.73 1.26
CA GLY A 12 -10.30 -6.10 0.45
C GLY A 12 -9.45 -7.09 -0.35
N GLY A 13 -9.49 -6.98 -1.67
CA GLY A 13 -8.78 -7.84 -2.62
C GLY A 13 -7.41 -7.31 -3.08
N GLY A 14 -6.77 -6.44 -2.30
CA GLY A 14 -5.40 -6.00 -2.54
C GLY A 14 -4.36 -7.10 -2.27
N TYR A 15 -3.10 -6.72 -2.13
CA TYR A 15 -2.01 -7.69 -1.89
C TYR A 15 -2.24 -8.55 -0.64
N ALA A 16 -2.64 -7.92 0.48
CA ALA A 16 -2.85 -8.61 1.75
C ALA A 16 -4.02 -9.58 1.69
N GLY A 17 -5.19 -9.12 1.25
CA GLY A 17 -6.39 -9.95 1.24
C GLY A 17 -6.32 -11.08 0.22
N THR A 18 -5.78 -10.84 -0.99
CA THR A 18 -5.56 -11.91 -1.98
C THR A 18 -4.60 -12.97 -1.45
N MET A 19 -3.50 -12.55 -0.79
CA MET A 19 -2.57 -13.47 -0.14
C MET A 19 -3.26 -14.28 0.97
N ALA A 20 -4.03 -13.61 1.83
CA ALA A 20 -4.74 -14.25 2.94
C ALA A 20 -5.78 -15.27 2.44
N ALA A 21 -6.64 -14.86 1.50
CA ALA A 21 -7.67 -15.74 0.94
C ALA A 21 -7.06 -16.98 0.27
N ASN A 22 -5.96 -16.82 -0.45
CA ASN A 22 -5.25 -17.94 -1.05
C ASN A 22 -4.64 -18.88 -0.01
N ARG A 23 -4.03 -18.32 1.04
CA ARG A 23 -3.34 -19.08 2.08
C ARG A 23 -4.30 -19.85 2.97
N LEU A 24 -5.49 -19.32 3.25
CA LEU A 24 -6.56 -19.99 4.00
C LEU A 24 -6.95 -21.33 3.40
N GLN A 25 -6.77 -21.56 2.11
CA GLN A 25 -7.05 -22.83 1.43
C GLN A 25 -6.20 -24.01 1.93
N GLN A 26 -5.20 -23.79 2.80
CA GLN A 26 -4.51 -24.87 3.52
C GLN A 26 -5.47 -25.72 4.33
N ASN A 27 -6.53 -25.11 4.88
CA ASN A 27 -7.63 -25.85 5.49
C ASN A 27 -8.72 -26.11 4.43
N THR A 28 -9.05 -27.37 4.19
CA THR A 28 -10.08 -27.78 3.21
C THR A 28 -11.50 -27.69 3.74
N ASN A 29 -11.68 -27.55 5.05
CA ASN A 29 -12.95 -27.58 5.75
C ASN A 29 -13.40 -26.16 6.19
N ILE A 30 -13.14 -25.14 5.37
CA ILE A 30 -13.59 -23.77 5.56
C ILE A 30 -14.13 -23.21 4.26
N ASP A 31 -15.12 -22.35 4.37
CA ASP A 31 -15.63 -21.52 3.27
C ASP A 31 -14.92 -20.18 3.27
N ILE A 32 -14.44 -19.72 2.11
CA ILE A 32 -13.65 -18.50 1.98
C ILE A 32 -14.36 -17.54 1.03
N THR A 33 -14.71 -16.35 1.54
CA THR A 33 -15.27 -15.27 0.72
C THR A 33 -14.31 -14.09 0.74
N LEU A 34 -13.89 -13.64 -0.45
CA LEU A 34 -13.14 -12.40 -0.65
C LEU A 34 -14.10 -11.31 -1.13
N VAL A 35 -14.26 -10.24 -0.37
CA VAL A 35 -15.07 -9.07 -0.77
C VAL A 35 -14.15 -7.98 -1.29
N ASN A 36 -14.41 -7.48 -2.49
CA ASN A 36 -13.63 -6.41 -3.10
C ASN A 36 -14.49 -5.56 -4.03
N PRO A 37 -14.37 -4.22 -4.03
CA PRO A 37 -15.22 -3.35 -4.85
C PRO A 37 -14.99 -3.45 -6.36
N ARG A 38 -13.95 -4.17 -6.81
CA ARG A 38 -13.56 -4.28 -8.22
C ARG A 38 -13.48 -5.74 -8.66
N GLU A 39 -13.84 -6.01 -9.89
CA GLU A 39 -13.72 -7.34 -10.53
C GLU A 39 -12.26 -7.71 -10.82
N GLU A 40 -11.37 -6.72 -10.85
CA GLU A 40 -9.95 -6.89 -11.15
C GLU A 40 -9.06 -6.54 -9.95
N PHE A 41 -7.96 -7.25 -9.86
CA PHE A 41 -6.87 -6.91 -8.95
C PHE A 41 -6.14 -5.65 -9.42
N VAL A 42 -5.97 -4.68 -8.53
CA VAL A 42 -5.18 -3.47 -8.80
C VAL A 42 -3.74 -3.64 -8.33
N HIS A 43 -2.82 -3.62 -9.26
CA HIS A 43 -1.39 -3.65 -8.99
C HIS A 43 -0.87 -2.24 -8.67
N ARG A 44 -1.11 -1.77 -7.44
CA ARG A 44 -0.87 -0.38 -7.00
C ARG A 44 0.56 0.12 -7.26
N LEU A 45 1.55 -0.78 -7.23
CA LEU A 45 2.94 -0.46 -7.57
C LEU A 45 3.13 0.06 -9.01
N ARG A 46 2.15 -0.15 -9.89
CA ARG A 46 2.16 0.31 -11.29
C ARG A 46 1.23 1.48 -11.57
N LEU A 47 0.58 2.06 -10.55
CA LEU A 47 -0.35 3.18 -10.77
C LEU A 47 0.32 4.40 -11.41
N HIS A 48 1.57 4.70 -11.05
CA HIS A 48 2.34 5.77 -11.68
C HIS A 48 2.60 5.50 -13.18
N GLN A 49 2.86 4.24 -13.55
CA GLN A 49 3.04 3.84 -14.95
C GLN A 49 1.72 3.90 -15.71
N PHE A 50 0.64 3.43 -15.07
CA PHE A 50 -0.70 3.48 -15.65
C PHE A 50 -1.15 4.92 -15.90
N ALA A 51 -1.00 5.81 -14.91
CA ALA A 51 -1.33 7.23 -15.03
C ALA A 51 -0.52 7.93 -16.12
N ALA A 52 0.78 7.60 -16.24
CA ALA A 52 1.65 8.13 -17.29
C ALA A 52 1.45 7.49 -18.69
N GLY A 53 0.55 6.51 -18.83
CA GLY A 53 0.29 5.79 -20.08
C GLY A 53 1.38 4.80 -20.50
N THR A 54 2.30 4.43 -19.60
CA THR A 54 3.47 3.58 -19.90
C THR A 54 3.33 2.15 -19.40
N GLY A 55 2.23 1.80 -18.73
CA GLY A 55 2.00 0.45 -18.19
C GLY A 55 0.55 0.16 -17.88
N ILE A 56 0.29 -1.07 -17.45
CA ILE A 56 -1.02 -1.59 -17.03
C ILE A 56 -0.96 -1.84 -15.52
N ALA A 57 -2.02 -1.45 -14.80
CA ALA A 57 -2.11 -1.60 -13.34
C ALA A 57 -3.22 -2.56 -12.89
N THR A 58 -3.89 -3.27 -13.79
CA THR A 58 -4.92 -4.25 -13.43
C THR A 58 -4.54 -5.65 -13.87
N ALA A 59 -5.16 -6.65 -13.23
CA ALA A 59 -5.06 -8.05 -13.61
C ALA A 59 -6.33 -8.79 -13.18
N GLU A 60 -6.76 -9.79 -13.96
CA GLU A 60 -7.91 -10.64 -13.63
C GLU A 60 -7.65 -11.43 -12.33
N TYR A 61 -8.69 -11.56 -11.49
CA TYR A 61 -8.65 -12.41 -10.30
C TYR A 61 -8.67 -13.90 -10.61
N ALA A 62 -9.34 -14.33 -11.69
CA ALA A 62 -9.53 -15.76 -12.01
C ALA A 62 -8.22 -16.57 -12.00
N PRO A 63 -7.09 -16.13 -12.64
CA PRO A 63 -5.83 -16.85 -12.54
C PRO A 63 -5.06 -16.60 -11.23
N MET A 64 -5.51 -15.67 -10.39
CA MET A 64 -4.80 -15.22 -9.19
C MET A 64 -5.34 -15.86 -7.91
N LEU A 65 -6.66 -16.09 -7.85
CA LEU A 65 -7.33 -16.73 -6.72
C LEU A 65 -7.32 -18.24 -6.86
N GLY A 66 -7.21 -18.91 -5.74
CA GLY A 66 -7.40 -20.34 -5.66
C GLY A 66 -8.87 -20.73 -5.84
N LYS A 67 -9.11 -21.95 -6.32
CA LYS A 67 -10.44 -22.43 -6.76
C LYS A 67 -11.54 -22.41 -5.68
N ARG A 68 -11.16 -22.41 -4.39
CA ARG A 68 -12.10 -22.40 -3.25
C ARG A 68 -12.39 -21.01 -2.69
N VAL A 69 -11.82 -19.96 -3.29
CA VAL A 69 -12.09 -18.58 -2.90
C VAL A 69 -13.25 -18.05 -3.73
N ARG A 70 -14.34 -17.72 -3.08
CA ARG A 70 -15.48 -17.02 -3.70
C ARG A 70 -15.22 -15.52 -3.68
N LEU A 71 -15.14 -14.91 -4.85
CA LEU A 71 -15.10 -13.45 -4.99
C LEU A 71 -16.50 -12.87 -4.95
N VAL A 72 -16.72 -11.88 -4.08
CA VAL A 72 -17.91 -11.02 -4.05
C VAL A 72 -17.47 -9.62 -4.43
N VAL A 73 -18.00 -9.12 -5.56
CA VAL A 73 -17.68 -7.77 -6.05
C VAL A 73 -18.62 -6.79 -5.38
N ASP A 74 -18.18 -6.22 -4.25
CA ASP A 74 -18.94 -5.28 -3.45
C ASP A 74 -18.01 -4.57 -2.43
N SER A 75 -18.52 -3.57 -1.73
CA SER A 75 -17.84 -2.82 -0.68
C SER A 75 -18.50 -3.09 0.69
N ALA A 76 -17.67 -3.30 1.71
CA ALA A 76 -18.16 -3.35 3.08
C ALA A 76 -18.37 -1.93 3.61
N VAL A 77 -19.58 -1.64 4.11
CA VAL A 77 -19.95 -0.32 4.69
C VAL A 77 -20.00 -0.35 6.21
N ARG A 78 -20.20 -1.51 6.83
CA ARG A 78 -20.22 -1.68 8.29
C ARG A 78 -19.89 -3.10 8.70
N ILE A 79 -19.15 -3.24 9.80
CA ILE A 79 -18.88 -4.49 10.51
C ILE A 79 -19.65 -4.44 11.83
N ASP A 80 -20.53 -5.39 12.06
CA ASP A 80 -21.18 -5.64 13.34
C ASP A 80 -20.46 -6.80 14.03
N ALA A 81 -19.42 -6.48 14.81
CA ALA A 81 -18.58 -7.49 15.46
C ALA A 81 -19.36 -8.36 16.44
N PRO A 82 -20.21 -7.82 17.33
CA PRO A 82 -21.05 -8.64 18.22
C PRO A 82 -21.97 -9.63 17.50
N ALA A 83 -22.59 -9.19 16.39
CA ALA A 83 -23.46 -10.04 15.58
C ALA A 83 -22.70 -10.92 14.59
N ARG A 84 -21.41 -10.66 14.36
CA ARG A 84 -20.56 -11.30 13.34
C ARG A 84 -21.12 -11.14 11.93
N MET A 85 -21.54 -9.95 11.61
CA MET A 85 -22.14 -9.63 10.31
C MET A 85 -21.41 -8.46 9.65
N ILE A 86 -21.35 -8.50 8.34
CA ILE A 86 -20.80 -7.44 7.48
C ILE A 86 -21.93 -6.97 6.58
N ARG A 87 -22.25 -5.67 6.63
CA ARG A 87 -23.17 -5.04 5.69
C ARG A 87 -22.41 -4.55 4.48
N LEU A 88 -22.88 -4.91 3.31
CA LEU A 88 -22.36 -4.50 2.02
C LEU A 88 -23.10 -3.28 1.48
N GLU A 89 -22.47 -2.58 0.52
CA GLU A 89 -23.06 -1.39 -0.15
C GLU A 89 -24.30 -1.73 -0.97
N SER A 90 -24.36 -2.92 -1.57
CA SER A 90 -25.57 -3.47 -2.22
C SER A 90 -26.78 -3.62 -1.29
N GLY A 91 -26.55 -3.62 0.03
CA GLY A 91 -27.56 -3.94 1.05
C GLY A 91 -27.50 -5.40 1.53
N ASP A 92 -26.73 -6.25 0.86
CA ASP A 92 -26.51 -7.63 1.29
C ASP A 92 -25.78 -7.68 2.63
N VAL A 93 -25.95 -8.80 3.34
CA VAL A 93 -25.31 -9.07 4.63
C VAL A 93 -24.58 -10.41 4.55
N LEU A 94 -23.33 -10.43 4.96
CA LEU A 94 -22.53 -11.64 5.11
C LEU A 94 -22.30 -11.92 6.60
N ASP A 95 -22.51 -13.16 7.03
CA ASP A 95 -22.07 -13.67 8.30
C ASP A 95 -20.63 -14.18 8.22
N TYR A 96 -19.94 -14.24 9.35
CA TYR A 96 -18.59 -14.79 9.43
C TYR A 96 -18.32 -15.48 10.78
N ASP A 97 -17.50 -16.52 10.76
CA ASP A 97 -16.87 -17.06 11.95
C ASP A 97 -15.55 -16.35 12.25
N TYR A 98 -14.79 -16.00 11.21
CA TYR A 98 -13.60 -15.16 11.27
C TYR A 98 -13.60 -14.13 10.14
N LEU A 99 -13.09 -12.94 10.45
CA LEU A 99 -12.94 -11.84 9.51
C LEU A 99 -11.46 -11.47 9.36
N ILE A 100 -10.94 -11.41 8.13
CA ILE A 100 -9.66 -10.79 7.84
C ILE A 100 -9.91 -9.38 7.28
N TYR A 101 -9.52 -8.37 8.05
CA TYR A 101 -9.63 -6.96 7.70
C TYR A 101 -8.41 -6.53 6.89
N ALA A 102 -8.53 -6.42 5.57
CA ALA A 102 -7.42 -6.19 4.63
C ALA A 102 -7.73 -5.11 3.58
N ILE A 103 -8.50 -4.09 3.96
CA ILE A 103 -9.02 -3.05 3.03
C ILE A 103 -7.94 -2.11 2.48
N GLY A 104 -6.73 -2.13 3.03
CA GLY A 104 -5.59 -1.36 2.54
C GLY A 104 -5.66 0.14 2.81
N SER A 105 -4.78 0.88 2.15
CA SER A 105 -4.74 2.35 2.19
C SER A 105 -5.63 2.96 1.10
N THR A 106 -5.93 4.25 1.24
CA THR A 106 -6.70 5.05 0.28
C THR A 106 -5.98 6.37 0.00
N ASP A 107 -6.56 7.22 -0.83
CA ASP A 107 -6.06 8.56 -1.06
C ASP A 107 -6.00 9.34 0.26
N SER A 108 -4.90 10.04 0.48
CA SER A 108 -4.79 10.93 1.63
C SER A 108 -5.80 12.06 1.48
N THR A 109 -6.72 12.12 2.42
CA THR A 109 -7.55 13.29 2.65
C THR A 109 -6.79 14.29 3.53
N ALA A 110 -5.53 14.67 3.16
CA ALA A 110 -4.72 15.57 3.99
C ALA A 110 -5.61 16.70 4.52
N ALA A 111 -6.15 16.46 5.71
CA ALA A 111 -7.21 17.29 6.29
C ALA A 111 -6.68 18.70 6.44
N GLY A 112 -7.32 19.66 5.79
CA GLY A 112 -7.01 21.08 5.94
C GLY A 112 -6.17 21.71 4.82
N ILE A 113 -5.84 21.02 3.72
CA ILE A 113 -5.26 21.69 2.55
C ILE A 113 -6.38 22.14 1.60
N PRO A 114 -6.68 23.45 1.50
CA PRO A 114 -7.70 23.98 0.61
C PRO A 114 -7.47 23.56 -0.85
N GLY A 115 -8.54 23.17 -1.54
CA GLY A 115 -8.53 22.80 -2.95
C GLY A 115 -7.88 21.45 -3.29
N LEU A 116 -7.33 20.72 -2.31
CA LEU A 116 -6.68 19.43 -2.57
C LEU A 116 -7.62 18.41 -3.22
N SER A 117 -8.81 18.23 -2.67
CA SER A 117 -9.79 17.27 -3.17
C SER A 117 -10.41 17.67 -4.50
N GLU A 118 -10.38 18.96 -4.85
CA GLU A 118 -11.01 19.52 -6.04
C GLU A 118 -10.03 19.61 -7.23
N PHE A 119 -8.77 20.02 -6.98
CA PHE A 119 -7.82 20.39 -8.03
C PHE A 119 -6.58 19.50 -8.11
N ALA A 120 -6.35 18.60 -7.14
CA ALA A 120 -5.25 17.66 -7.21
C ALA A 120 -5.69 16.27 -7.66
N TYR A 121 -4.75 15.52 -8.21
CA TYR A 121 -4.90 14.13 -8.60
C TYR A 121 -4.10 13.25 -7.64
N PRO A 122 -4.74 12.60 -6.66
CA PRO A 122 -4.08 11.58 -5.86
C PRO A 122 -3.65 10.38 -6.70
N LEU A 123 -2.67 9.61 -6.20
CA LEU A 123 -2.12 8.46 -6.92
C LEU A 123 -2.18 7.17 -6.10
N SER A 124 -3.09 7.08 -5.13
CA SER A 124 -3.21 5.89 -4.27
C SER A 124 -4.31 4.93 -4.73
N GLU A 125 -5.32 5.43 -5.43
CA GLU A 125 -6.46 4.66 -5.94
C GLU A 125 -6.44 4.56 -7.46
N PHE A 126 -7.05 3.51 -7.99
CA PHE A 126 -7.11 3.26 -9.43
C PHE A 126 -7.92 4.32 -10.17
N GLU A 127 -9.06 4.71 -9.63
CA GLU A 127 -9.95 5.72 -10.20
C GLU A 127 -9.29 7.11 -10.24
N SER A 128 -8.52 7.44 -9.22
CA SER A 128 -7.73 8.68 -9.19
C SER A 128 -6.61 8.65 -10.23
N ALA A 129 -5.94 7.51 -10.39
CA ALA A 129 -4.94 7.33 -11.43
C ALA A 129 -5.56 7.38 -12.85
N GLN A 130 -6.80 6.90 -13.04
CA GLN A 130 -7.53 7.04 -14.31
C GLN A 130 -7.82 8.51 -14.63
N ARG A 131 -8.30 9.29 -13.65
CA ARG A 131 -8.53 10.74 -13.84
C ARG A 131 -7.23 11.47 -14.18
N LEU A 132 -6.15 11.15 -13.47
CA LEU A 132 -4.82 11.70 -13.76
C LEU A 132 -4.37 11.35 -15.18
N ARG A 133 -4.54 10.10 -15.61
CA ARG A 133 -4.21 9.67 -16.97
C ARG A 133 -4.92 10.50 -18.03
N VAL A 134 -6.24 10.67 -17.89
CA VAL A 134 -7.02 11.51 -18.82
C VAL A 134 -6.50 12.95 -18.83
N ALA A 135 -6.22 13.53 -17.65
CA ALA A 135 -5.69 14.89 -17.57
C ALA A 135 -4.31 15.01 -18.25
N LEU A 136 -3.44 14.02 -18.11
CA LEU A 136 -2.12 13.99 -18.77
C LEU A 136 -2.22 13.80 -20.28
N GLU A 137 -3.13 12.96 -20.76
CA GLU A 137 -3.35 12.70 -22.20
C GLU A 137 -3.96 13.90 -22.91
N THR A 138 -4.83 14.65 -22.24
CA THR A 138 -5.50 15.83 -22.82
C THR A 138 -4.73 17.13 -22.67
N SER A 139 -3.71 17.16 -21.80
CA SER A 139 -2.87 18.35 -21.59
C SER A 139 -1.81 18.50 -22.68
N GLY A 140 -1.45 19.76 -22.98
CA GLY A 140 -0.31 20.06 -23.86
C GLY A 140 1.01 19.47 -23.32
N PRO A 141 2.00 19.22 -24.20
CA PRO A 141 3.27 18.62 -23.80
C PRO A 141 4.09 19.48 -22.84
N ASP A 142 3.99 20.79 -22.95
CA ASP A 142 4.84 21.77 -22.25
C ASP A 142 4.22 22.31 -20.96
N VAL A 143 3.00 21.85 -20.59
CA VAL A 143 2.36 22.34 -19.36
C VAL A 143 3.16 21.94 -18.12
N GLN A 144 3.19 22.83 -17.13
CA GLN A 144 3.86 22.55 -15.87
C GLN A 144 3.05 21.55 -15.05
N ILE A 145 3.69 20.43 -14.69
CA ILE A 145 3.15 19.42 -13.80
C ILE A 145 3.88 19.50 -12.46
N THR A 146 3.13 19.66 -11.38
CA THR A 146 3.70 19.64 -10.03
C THR A 146 3.35 18.31 -9.34
N VAL A 147 4.37 17.55 -8.93
CA VAL A 147 4.21 16.37 -8.08
C VAL A 147 4.52 16.78 -6.65
N VAL A 148 3.58 16.54 -5.73
CA VAL A 148 3.72 16.87 -4.30
C VAL A 148 3.94 15.60 -3.51
N GLY A 149 5.06 15.54 -2.79
CA GLY A 149 5.50 14.40 -2.00
C GLY A 149 6.71 13.69 -2.61
N ALA A 150 7.79 13.59 -1.83
CA ALA A 150 9.08 12.99 -2.22
C ALA A 150 9.34 11.61 -1.60
N GLY A 151 8.28 10.88 -1.27
CA GLY A 151 8.31 9.44 -1.02
C GLY A 151 8.48 8.64 -2.32
N LEU A 152 8.48 7.29 -2.23
CA LEU A 152 8.70 6.43 -3.40
C LEU A 152 7.70 6.73 -4.53
N THR A 153 6.41 6.84 -4.22
CA THR A 153 5.35 7.07 -5.21
C THR A 153 5.52 8.37 -5.97
N GLY A 154 5.78 9.49 -5.25
CA GLY A 154 5.97 10.79 -5.90
C GLY A 154 7.23 10.84 -6.76
N ILE A 155 8.33 10.26 -6.29
CA ILE A 155 9.57 10.17 -7.06
C ILE A 155 9.39 9.30 -8.31
N GLU A 156 8.71 8.15 -8.20
CA GLU A 156 8.43 7.27 -9.35
C GLU A 156 7.54 7.98 -10.37
N MET A 157 6.50 8.69 -9.92
CA MET A 157 5.64 9.49 -10.81
C MET A 157 6.39 10.63 -11.48
N ALA A 158 7.13 11.43 -10.72
CA ALA A 158 7.93 12.54 -11.27
C ALA A 158 8.98 12.04 -12.27
N SER A 159 9.61 10.90 -11.97
CA SER A 159 10.62 10.34 -12.87
C SER A 159 10.02 9.71 -14.13
N GLU A 160 8.86 9.10 -14.06
CA GLU A 160 8.16 8.57 -15.23
C GLU A 160 7.74 9.70 -16.18
N LEU A 161 7.16 10.79 -15.65
CA LEU A 161 6.80 11.98 -16.41
C LEU A 161 8.03 12.68 -17.04
N ALA A 162 9.12 12.81 -16.29
CA ALA A 162 10.35 13.40 -16.78
C ALA A 162 11.02 12.56 -17.89
N ASP A 163 10.93 11.23 -17.82
CA ASP A 163 11.43 10.33 -18.86
C ASP A 163 10.60 10.41 -20.16
N LEU A 164 9.31 10.81 -20.04
CA LEU A 164 8.42 11.15 -21.16
C LEU A 164 8.63 12.58 -21.71
N GLY A 165 9.59 13.33 -21.18
CA GLY A 165 9.91 14.68 -21.60
C GLY A 165 8.92 15.76 -21.11
N ARG A 166 8.07 15.46 -20.11
CA ARG A 166 7.13 16.44 -19.53
C ARG A 166 7.86 17.43 -18.63
N ASN A 167 7.31 18.64 -18.51
CA ASN A 167 7.83 19.69 -17.64
C ASN A 167 7.38 19.43 -16.19
N VAL A 168 8.30 18.96 -15.33
CA VAL A 168 7.99 18.44 -13.99
C VAL A 168 8.67 19.24 -12.90
N ARG A 169 7.90 19.58 -11.87
CA ARG A 169 8.37 20.05 -10.56
C ARG A 169 8.02 19.03 -9.49
N LEU A 170 8.93 18.79 -8.54
CA LEU A 170 8.73 17.91 -7.39
C LEU A 170 8.85 18.73 -6.10
N VAL A 171 7.76 18.85 -5.33
CA VAL A 171 7.74 19.52 -4.03
C VAL A 171 7.85 18.46 -2.94
N CYS A 172 8.91 18.55 -2.12
CA CYS A 172 9.30 17.44 -1.24
C CYS A 172 8.70 17.49 0.18
N GLY A 173 8.19 18.62 0.63
CA GLY A 173 7.79 18.81 2.04
C GLY A 173 8.99 18.91 2.99
N GLY A 174 9.90 17.96 2.91
CA GLY A 174 11.18 17.89 3.59
C GLY A 174 12.30 17.56 2.61
N GLN A 175 13.10 16.52 2.91
CA GLN A 175 14.18 16.06 2.03
C GLN A 175 13.67 15.15 0.91
N LEU A 176 14.35 15.17 -0.22
CA LEU A 176 14.16 14.20 -1.30
C LEU A 176 14.50 12.78 -0.82
N ALA A 177 13.59 11.82 -1.07
CA ALA A 177 13.77 10.42 -0.71
C ALA A 177 14.17 10.21 0.77
N PRO A 178 13.34 10.62 1.74
CA PRO A 178 13.73 10.71 3.15
C PRO A 178 14.13 9.36 3.77
N THR A 179 13.59 8.25 3.25
CA THR A 179 13.90 6.89 3.73
C THR A 179 15.18 6.30 3.12
N PHE A 180 15.85 7.02 2.20
CA PHE A 180 17.09 6.58 1.56
C PHE A 180 18.32 7.19 2.24
N GLY A 181 19.42 6.45 2.29
CA GLY A 181 20.70 6.95 2.76
C GLY A 181 21.26 8.08 1.87
N ALA A 182 22.08 8.96 2.42
CA ALA A 182 22.63 10.12 1.72
C ALA A 182 23.31 9.80 0.36
N PRO A 183 24.06 8.70 0.18
CA PRO A 183 24.62 8.35 -1.14
C PRO A 183 23.55 8.06 -2.19
N ALA A 184 22.48 7.34 -1.82
CA ALA A 184 21.38 7.04 -2.72
C ALA A 184 20.56 8.30 -3.05
N ARG A 185 20.28 9.18 -2.07
CA ARG A 185 19.63 10.48 -2.29
C ARG A 185 20.39 11.33 -3.30
N ARG A 186 21.73 11.42 -3.17
CA ARG A 186 22.56 12.13 -4.16
C ARG A 186 22.42 11.55 -5.57
N THR A 187 22.33 10.22 -5.70
CA THR A 187 22.09 9.57 -6.98
C THR A 187 20.75 9.98 -7.59
N ILE A 188 19.68 10.01 -6.77
CA ILE A 188 18.33 10.41 -7.19
C ILE A 188 18.32 11.89 -7.61
N ALA A 189 18.90 12.77 -6.79
CA ALA A 189 19.00 14.21 -7.10
C ALA A 189 19.76 14.48 -8.41
N GLN A 190 20.89 13.79 -8.63
CA GLN A 190 21.65 13.90 -9.89
C GLN A 190 20.85 13.42 -11.11
N TRP A 191 20.01 12.41 -10.95
CA TRP A 191 19.16 11.91 -12.03
C TRP A 191 18.11 12.97 -12.42
N PHE A 192 17.44 13.59 -11.44
CA PHE A 192 16.48 14.67 -11.65
C PHE A 192 17.13 15.92 -12.29
N ALA A 193 18.30 16.33 -11.77
CA ALA A 193 19.04 17.47 -12.31
C ALA A 193 19.38 17.30 -13.79
N ARG A 194 19.80 16.09 -14.23
CA ARG A 194 20.08 15.79 -15.65
C ARG A 194 18.84 15.88 -16.53
N ARG A 195 17.65 15.72 -15.97
CA ARG A 195 16.36 15.81 -16.67
C ARG A 195 15.66 17.15 -16.48
N ARG A 196 16.35 18.10 -15.83
CA ARG A 196 15.84 19.46 -15.58
C ARG A 196 14.53 19.45 -14.76
N VAL A 197 14.31 18.46 -13.92
CA VAL A 197 13.22 18.47 -12.95
C VAL A 197 13.55 19.47 -11.86
N ASP A 198 12.63 20.40 -11.62
CA ASP A 198 12.70 21.37 -10.54
C ASP A 198 12.34 20.70 -9.22
N VAL A 199 13.34 20.47 -8.33
CA VAL A 199 13.16 19.79 -7.04
C VAL A 199 13.23 20.80 -5.90
N LEU A 200 12.10 20.98 -5.21
CA LEU A 200 11.96 21.91 -4.10
C LEU A 200 11.95 21.13 -2.78
N GLU A 201 13.06 21.15 -2.07
CA GLU A 201 13.20 20.55 -0.75
C GLU A 201 12.84 21.55 0.37
N ASN A 202 12.48 21.03 1.55
CA ASN A 202 12.18 21.81 2.75
C ASN A 202 11.08 22.87 2.58
N THR A 203 10.15 22.61 1.67
CA THR A 203 8.95 23.42 1.49
C THR A 203 7.74 22.53 1.23
N SER A 204 6.56 22.95 1.70
CA SER A 204 5.30 22.21 1.55
C SER A 204 4.27 23.03 0.79
N VAL A 205 3.33 22.34 0.15
CA VAL A 205 2.14 22.94 -0.44
C VAL A 205 1.09 23.10 0.64
N THR A 206 0.55 24.31 0.77
CA THR A 206 -0.47 24.69 1.75
C THR A 206 -1.85 24.92 1.14
N GLU A 207 -1.92 25.09 -0.19
CA GLU A 207 -3.16 25.27 -0.95
C GLU A 207 -2.95 24.75 -2.38
N VAL A 208 -3.97 24.14 -2.96
CA VAL A 208 -4.01 23.75 -4.38
C VAL A 208 -5.09 24.55 -5.08
N ARG A 209 -4.78 25.12 -6.23
CA ARG A 209 -5.69 25.90 -7.08
C ARG A 209 -5.81 25.24 -8.45
N PRO A 210 -6.77 25.67 -9.30
CA PRO A 210 -6.95 25.08 -10.64
C PRO A 210 -5.69 25.12 -11.53
N ASP A 211 -4.85 26.14 -11.35
CA ASP A 211 -3.70 26.44 -12.19
C ASP A 211 -2.39 26.68 -11.43
N SER A 212 -2.41 26.52 -10.12
CA SER A 212 -1.25 26.81 -9.27
C SER A 212 -1.26 26.04 -7.95
N VAL A 213 -0.12 25.98 -7.29
CA VAL A 213 0.03 25.54 -5.90
C VAL A 213 0.64 26.66 -5.07
N VAL A 214 0.20 26.82 -3.84
CA VAL A 214 0.75 27.81 -2.89
C VAL A 214 1.66 27.08 -1.91
N LEU A 215 2.87 27.58 -1.74
CA LEU A 215 3.86 27.08 -0.81
C LEU A 215 3.69 27.68 0.59
N ALA A 216 4.34 27.06 1.58
CA ALA A 216 4.29 27.50 2.98
C ALA A 216 4.78 28.94 3.21
N ASP A 217 5.64 29.48 2.36
CA ASP A 217 6.11 30.86 2.38
C ASP A 217 5.19 31.87 1.66
N GLY A 218 4.03 31.39 1.16
CA GLY A 218 3.08 32.18 0.41
C GLY A 218 3.36 32.29 -1.09
N THR A 219 4.45 31.72 -1.59
CA THR A 219 4.78 31.75 -3.03
C THR A 219 3.77 30.91 -3.83
N ALA A 220 3.15 31.50 -4.84
CA ALA A 220 2.31 30.79 -5.79
C ALA A 220 3.14 30.33 -7.00
N LEU A 221 3.10 29.02 -7.27
CA LEU A 221 3.79 28.42 -8.41
C LEU A 221 2.77 27.89 -9.41
N SER A 222 2.95 28.21 -10.69
CA SER A 222 2.07 27.69 -11.75
C SER A 222 2.12 26.16 -11.80
N SER A 223 0.95 25.53 -11.96
CA SER A 223 0.78 24.08 -12.03
C SER A 223 -0.51 23.77 -12.77
N ALA A 224 -0.43 23.37 -14.01
CA ALA A 224 -1.61 22.99 -14.80
C ALA A 224 -2.18 21.63 -14.36
N ILE A 225 -1.33 20.75 -13.81
CA ILE A 225 -1.70 19.46 -13.24
C ILE A 225 -0.93 19.30 -11.93
N THR A 226 -1.66 19.11 -10.83
CA THR A 226 -1.07 18.84 -9.52
C THR A 226 -1.31 17.38 -9.14
N VAL A 227 -0.23 16.59 -9.09
CA VAL A 227 -0.28 15.19 -8.64
C VAL A 227 0.03 15.12 -7.15
N TRP A 228 -0.86 14.52 -6.36
CA TRP A 228 -0.67 14.41 -4.92
C TRP A 228 -0.17 13.02 -4.51
N ALA A 229 1.03 12.96 -3.98
CA ALA A 229 1.68 11.77 -3.42
C ALA A 229 2.18 12.05 -1.97
N GLY A 230 1.56 13.00 -1.29
CA GLY A 230 1.93 13.48 0.04
C GLY A 230 1.35 12.66 1.20
N GLY A 231 1.35 11.34 1.08
CA GLY A 231 0.88 10.41 2.11
C GLY A 231 -0.28 9.53 1.65
N PHE A 232 -0.60 8.54 2.49
CA PHE A 232 -1.75 7.65 2.32
C PHE A 232 -2.71 7.86 3.49
N GLY A 233 -4.00 7.73 3.22
CA GLY A 233 -5.04 7.58 4.24
C GLY A 233 -5.42 6.11 4.43
N VAL A 234 -6.32 5.84 5.35
CA VAL A 234 -7.02 4.56 5.50
C VAL A 234 -8.52 4.79 5.48
N PRO A 235 -9.30 3.87 4.88
CA PRO A 235 -10.75 3.96 4.92
C PRO A 235 -11.27 3.89 6.36
N ALA A 236 -12.29 4.68 6.67
CA ALA A 236 -12.81 4.82 8.03
C ALA A 236 -13.71 3.64 8.50
N LEU A 237 -13.74 2.51 7.78
CA LEU A 237 -14.63 1.39 8.06
C LEU A 237 -14.46 0.82 9.48
N ALA A 238 -13.22 0.67 9.97
CA ALA A 238 -12.97 0.19 11.34
C ALA A 238 -13.56 1.16 12.37
N ALA A 239 -13.24 2.45 12.28
CA ALA A 239 -13.74 3.49 13.18
C ALA A 239 -15.29 3.60 13.13
N HIS A 240 -15.89 3.60 11.93
CA HIS A 240 -17.35 3.63 11.75
C HIS A 240 -18.04 2.37 12.28
N SER A 241 -17.30 1.27 12.39
CA SER A 241 -17.79 0.02 12.96
C SER A 241 -17.58 -0.08 14.48
N GLY A 242 -16.98 0.93 15.12
CA GLY A 242 -16.72 0.98 16.56
C GLY A 242 -15.51 0.15 16.99
N LEU A 243 -14.64 -0.22 16.04
CA LEU A 243 -13.38 -0.90 16.35
C LEU A 243 -12.30 0.13 16.72
N SER A 244 -11.38 -0.27 17.58
CA SER A 244 -10.27 0.56 18.05
C SER A 244 -9.28 0.83 16.92
N VAL A 245 -8.97 2.12 16.70
CA VAL A 245 -8.03 2.58 15.68
C VAL A 245 -6.97 3.49 16.27
N ASP A 246 -5.84 3.62 15.58
CA ASP A 246 -4.83 4.63 15.92
C ASP A 246 -5.20 6.04 15.40
N ALA A 247 -4.28 7.00 15.58
CA ALA A 247 -4.49 8.38 15.13
C ALA A 247 -4.60 8.52 13.61
N ASP A 248 -4.08 7.56 12.84
CA ASP A 248 -4.18 7.51 11.38
C ASP A 248 -5.42 6.74 10.89
N GLY A 249 -6.26 6.22 11.81
CA GLY A 249 -7.46 5.43 11.50
C GLY A 249 -7.19 3.94 11.22
N ARG A 250 -5.96 3.43 11.48
CA ARG A 250 -5.61 2.02 11.28
C ARG A 250 -6.15 1.17 12.42
N LEU A 251 -6.72 0.01 12.08
CA LEU A 251 -7.19 -0.97 13.07
C LEU A 251 -6.05 -1.39 14.02
N LEU A 252 -6.28 -1.29 15.33
CA LEU A 252 -5.33 -1.73 16.34
C LEU A 252 -5.40 -3.23 16.53
N THR A 253 -4.24 -3.88 16.46
CA THR A 253 -4.09 -5.33 16.65
C THR A 253 -2.97 -5.65 17.65
N ASP A 254 -3.03 -6.82 18.23
CA ASP A 254 -1.93 -7.41 18.98
C ASP A 254 -0.80 -7.92 18.06
N ASP A 255 0.20 -8.55 18.66
CA ASP A 255 1.35 -9.11 17.94
C ASP A 255 1.00 -10.30 17.03
N THR A 256 -0.18 -10.92 17.20
CA THR A 256 -0.67 -12.00 16.33
C THR A 256 -1.53 -11.48 15.17
N LEU A 257 -1.65 -10.15 15.03
CA LEU A 257 -2.53 -9.44 14.12
C LEU A 257 -4.02 -9.55 14.49
N THR A 258 -4.36 -10.06 15.68
CA THR A 258 -5.74 -10.14 16.18
C THR A 258 -6.19 -8.75 16.67
N SER A 259 -7.40 -8.33 16.34
CA SER A 259 -7.98 -7.07 16.80
C SER A 259 -8.01 -6.99 18.33
N MET A 260 -7.76 -5.78 18.84
CA MET A 260 -7.85 -5.52 20.29
C MET A 260 -9.28 -5.63 20.83
N ASP A 261 -10.30 -5.57 19.97
CA ASP A 261 -11.71 -5.55 20.36
C ASP A 261 -12.40 -6.91 20.21
N ASP A 262 -11.99 -7.71 19.23
CA ASP A 262 -12.63 -9.01 18.93
C ASP A 262 -11.61 -10.03 18.40
N GLY A 263 -11.46 -11.15 19.09
CA GLY A 263 -10.55 -12.24 18.74
C GLY A 263 -10.89 -12.97 17.42
N ARG A 264 -12.01 -12.65 16.79
CA ARG A 264 -12.42 -13.22 15.50
C ARG A 264 -12.09 -12.29 14.31
N ILE A 265 -11.63 -11.08 14.60
CA ILE A 265 -11.19 -10.12 13.59
C ILE A 265 -9.66 -10.09 13.58
N VAL A 266 -9.08 -10.41 12.45
CA VAL A 266 -7.63 -10.41 12.24
C VAL A 266 -7.26 -9.39 11.16
N GLY A 267 -6.27 -8.56 11.42
CA GLY A 267 -5.91 -7.47 10.53
C GLY A 267 -4.76 -7.80 9.57
N ALA A 268 -4.74 -7.20 8.38
CA ALA A 268 -3.64 -7.32 7.43
C ALA A 268 -3.47 -6.09 6.54
N GLY A 269 -2.25 -5.79 6.13
CA GLY A 269 -1.94 -4.73 5.18
C GLY A 269 -1.91 -3.33 5.79
N ASP A 270 -2.06 -2.33 4.92
CA ASP A 270 -1.81 -0.93 5.25
C ASP A 270 -2.84 -0.32 6.22
N ALA A 271 -4.06 -0.89 6.29
CA ALA A 271 -5.14 -0.42 7.17
C ALA A 271 -5.02 -0.91 8.63
N VAL A 272 -3.88 -1.50 8.98
CA VAL A 272 -3.68 -2.15 10.28
C VAL A 272 -2.36 -1.73 10.90
N THR A 273 -2.31 -1.64 12.21
CA THR A 273 -1.07 -1.44 12.96
C THR A 273 -1.03 -2.36 14.17
N THR A 274 0.16 -2.88 14.47
CA THR A 274 0.37 -3.67 15.70
C THR A 274 0.88 -2.74 16.80
N THR A 275 0.55 -3.05 18.05
CA THR A 275 0.98 -2.25 19.20
C THR A 275 2.48 -2.28 19.44
N SER A 276 3.19 -3.31 18.93
CA SER A 276 4.61 -3.52 19.23
C SER A 276 5.55 -3.37 18.04
N LEU A 277 5.04 -3.46 16.80
CA LEU A 277 5.88 -3.42 15.59
C LEU A 277 5.17 -2.57 14.51
N PRO A 278 5.28 -1.25 14.57
CA PRO A 278 4.77 -0.40 13.49
C PRO A 278 5.49 -0.76 12.19
N THR A 279 4.69 -1.06 11.16
CA THR A 279 5.20 -1.43 9.84
C THR A 279 4.92 -0.30 8.85
N ARG A 280 5.83 -0.09 7.89
CA ARG A 280 5.54 0.84 6.81
C ARG A 280 4.52 0.26 5.85
N MET A 281 3.67 1.11 5.29
CA MET A 281 2.77 0.78 4.19
C MET A 281 3.58 0.37 2.96
N SER A 282 3.47 -0.87 2.54
CA SER A 282 4.15 -1.39 1.35
C SER A 282 3.57 -2.73 0.90
N CYS A 283 3.75 -3.07 -0.37
CA CYS A 283 3.31 -4.37 -0.88
C CYS A 283 4.00 -5.55 -0.19
N TYR A 284 5.26 -5.39 0.25
CA TYR A 284 5.99 -6.42 1.01
C TYR A 284 5.33 -6.65 2.37
N THR A 285 5.07 -5.59 3.13
CA THR A 285 4.34 -5.66 4.39
C THR A 285 2.94 -6.25 4.18
N ALA A 286 2.20 -5.78 3.16
CA ALA A 286 0.85 -6.26 2.88
C ALA A 286 0.83 -7.77 2.57
N ASN A 287 1.71 -8.27 1.70
CA ASN A 287 1.78 -9.71 1.41
C ASN A 287 2.13 -10.54 2.65
N THR A 288 3.07 -10.07 3.46
CA THR A 288 3.54 -10.82 4.64
C THR A 288 2.53 -10.80 5.77
N THR A 289 1.86 -9.67 6.03
CA THR A 289 0.77 -9.58 7.01
C THR A 289 -0.45 -10.37 6.55
N GLY A 290 -0.78 -10.37 5.24
CA GLY A 290 -1.85 -11.19 4.69
C GLY A 290 -1.62 -12.69 4.92
N ALA A 291 -0.40 -13.17 4.67
CA ALA A 291 -0.04 -14.55 4.95
C ALA A 291 -0.09 -14.87 6.46
N ALA A 292 0.42 -13.98 7.31
CA ALA A 292 0.42 -14.17 8.76
C ALA A 292 -1.01 -14.13 9.34
N ALA A 293 -1.87 -13.22 8.87
CA ALA A 293 -3.27 -13.16 9.28
C ALA A 293 -4.04 -14.44 8.96
N ALA A 294 -3.79 -15.03 7.79
CA ALA A 294 -4.36 -16.33 7.46
C ALA A 294 -3.83 -17.43 8.39
N ASP A 295 -2.53 -17.44 8.70
CA ASP A 295 -1.96 -18.41 9.66
C ASP A 295 -2.55 -18.23 11.07
N THR A 296 -2.83 -16.98 11.50
CA THR A 296 -3.51 -16.68 12.76
C THR A 296 -4.91 -17.27 12.78
N VAL A 297 -5.73 -17.05 11.73
CA VAL A 297 -7.08 -17.62 11.62
C VAL A 297 -7.03 -19.16 11.62
N LEU A 298 -6.10 -19.74 10.86
CA LEU A 298 -5.93 -21.20 10.82
C LEU A 298 -5.53 -21.80 12.19
N SER A 299 -4.71 -21.08 12.96
CA SER A 299 -4.35 -21.47 14.33
C SER A 299 -5.56 -21.43 15.25
N HIS A 300 -6.38 -20.39 15.21
CA HIS A 300 -7.63 -20.30 15.98
C HIS A 300 -8.60 -21.43 15.63
N LEU A 301 -8.77 -21.73 14.35
CA LEU A 301 -9.62 -22.82 13.88
C LEU A 301 -9.11 -24.22 14.32
N ALA A 302 -7.80 -24.37 14.46
CA ALA A 302 -7.17 -25.58 14.96
C ALA A 302 -7.12 -25.66 16.49
N GLY A 303 -7.58 -24.63 17.22
CA GLY A 303 -7.48 -24.54 18.67
C GLY A 303 -6.05 -24.42 19.19
N THR A 304 -5.13 -23.89 18.38
CA THR A 304 -3.73 -23.65 18.72
C THR A 304 -3.43 -22.16 18.89
N GLU A 305 -2.43 -21.83 19.69
CA GLU A 305 -2.02 -20.44 19.90
C GLU A 305 -1.35 -19.86 18.65
N PRO A 306 -1.80 -18.69 18.14
CA PRO A 306 -1.18 -18.04 17.00
C PRO A 306 0.24 -17.56 17.29
N ALA A 307 1.12 -17.68 16.31
CA ALA A 307 2.48 -17.18 16.42
C ALA A 307 2.55 -15.64 16.23
N PRO A 308 3.36 -14.91 17.01
CA PRO A 308 3.56 -13.47 16.81
C PRO A 308 4.09 -13.14 15.43
N PHE A 309 3.54 -12.12 14.81
CA PHE A 309 4.01 -11.59 13.52
C PHE A 309 5.42 -11.01 13.66
N ARG A 310 6.29 -11.37 12.74
CA ARG A 310 7.68 -10.89 12.68
C ARG A 310 8.05 -10.61 11.24
N LEU A 311 8.62 -9.43 11.02
CA LEU A 311 9.05 -8.98 9.71
C LEU A 311 10.50 -8.47 9.78
N ALA A 312 11.29 -8.76 8.75
CA ALA A 312 12.59 -8.18 8.54
C ALA A 312 12.65 -7.57 7.13
N TYR A 313 13.07 -6.33 7.06
CA TYR A 313 13.30 -5.67 5.78
C TYR A 313 14.69 -6.03 5.23
N VAL A 314 14.86 -5.88 3.92
CA VAL A 314 16.13 -6.14 3.22
C VAL A 314 16.51 -5.00 2.28
N GLY A 315 15.57 -4.12 1.95
CA GLY A 315 15.82 -2.98 1.08
C GLY A 315 14.56 -2.30 0.57
N GLN A 316 14.78 -1.20 -0.14
CA GLN A 316 13.77 -0.42 -0.85
C GLN A 316 14.25 -0.19 -2.27
N CYS A 317 13.40 -0.43 -3.25
CA CYS A 317 13.73 -0.23 -4.66
C CYS A 317 12.82 0.84 -5.27
N LEU A 318 13.42 1.83 -5.91
CA LEU A 318 12.79 2.99 -6.51
C LEU A 318 13.12 3.04 -8.00
N SER A 319 12.09 3.17 -8.86
CA SER A 319 12.27 3.42 -10.30
C SER A 319 12.61 4.89 -10.56
N LEU A 320 13.51 5.13 -11.51
CA LEU A 320 13.83 6.45 -12.04
C LEU A 320 13.61 6.41 -13.57
N GLY A 321 12.35 6.55 -13.96
CA GLY A 321 11.88 6.24 -15.31
C GLY A 321 12.04 4.76 -15.65
N ARG A 322 12.00 4.41 -16.94
CA ARG A 322 12.02 3.02 -17.39
C ARG A 322 13.41 2.38 -17.42
N GLY A 323 14.43 3.19 -17.60
CA GLY A 323 15.81 2.70 -17.81
C GLY A 323 16.69 2.72 -16.57
N ASN A 324 16.24 3.24 -15.45
CA ASN A 324 17.04 3.39 -14.24
C ASN A 324 16.26 3.05 -12.97
N ALA A 325 16.96 2.64 -11.93
CA ALA A 325 16.42 2.44 -10.59
C ALA A 325 17.51 2.64 -9.54
N VAL A 326 17.07 2.80 -8.30
CA VAL A 326 17.95 2.81 -7.12
C VAL A 326 17.43 1.76 -6.14
N LEU A 327 18.28 0.82 -5.74
CA LEU A 327 18.02 -0.14 -4.66
C LEU A 327 18.84 0.27 -3.44
N GLN A 328 18.17 0.72 -2.41
CA GLN A 328 18.73 1.00 -1.09
C GLN A 328 18.72 -0.28 -0.26
N PHE A 329 19.87 -0.76 0.16
CA PHE A 329 19.93 -1.84 1.14
C PHE A 329 19.62 -1.30 2.54
N THR A 330 18.86 -2.09 3.31
CA THR A 330 18.47 -1.72 4.68
C THR A 330 18.91 -2.78 5.68
N ARG A 331 18.98 -2.40 6.95
CA ARG A 331 18.99 -3.35 8.05
C ARG A 331 17.62 -3.98 8.20
N LYS A 332 17.51 -4.95 9.10
CA LYS A 332 16.25 -5.69 9.34
C LYS A 332 15.14 -4.80 9.91
N ASP A 333 15.51 -3.70 10.56
CA ASP A 333 14.64 -2.64 11.10
C ASP A 333 14.25 -1.56 10.07
N ASP A 334 14.56 -1.79 8.80
CA ASP A 334 14.35 -0.87 7.67
C ASP A 334 15.27 0.37 7.65
N SER A 335 16.20 0.52 8.60
CA SER A 335 17.17 1.62 8.57
C SER A 335 18.13 1.48 7.39
N PRO A 336 18.38 2.57 6.60
CA PRO A 336 19.23 2.49 5.41
C PRO A 336 20.70 2.26 5.80
N VAL A 337 21.41 1.43 5.02
CA VAL A 337 22.86 1.30 5.09
C VAL A 337 23.53 2.19 4.03
N GLY A 338 24.84 2.42 4.14
CA GLY A 338 25.58 3.27 3.19
C GLY A 338 25.65 2.74 1.77
N ALA A 339 25.39 1.44 1.57
CA ALA A 339 25.43 0.78 0.26
C ALA A 339 24.10 0.88 -0.49
N HIS A 340 24.19 1.12 -1.80
CA HIS A 340 23.04 1.08 -2.71
C HIS A 340 23.49 0.60 -4.10
N ALA A 341 22.57 0.02 -4.87
CA ALA A 341 22.76 -0.28 -6.28
C ALA A 341 21.95 0.70 -7.14
N ARG A 342 22.39 0.92 -8.41
CA ARG A 342 21.76 1.86 -9.33
C ARG A 342 21.93 1.46 -10.79
N GLY A 343 21.14 2.05 -11.67
CA GLY A 343 21.29 1.93 -13.13
C GLY A 343 20.38 0.88 -13.75
N ARG A 344 20.73 0.45 -14.98
CA ARG A 344 19.87 -0.42 -15.81
C ARG A 344 19.66 -1.82 -15.25
N LEU A 345 20.67 -2.42 -14.65
CA LEU A 345 20.55 -3.73 -14.01
C LEU A 345 19.62 -3.68 -12.78
N THR A 346 19.68 -2.59 -12.03
CA THR A 346 18.77 -2.35 -10.91
C THR A 346 17.34 -2.11 -11.40
N ALA A 347 17.15 -1.44 -12.53
CA ALA A 347 15.83 -1.26 -13.15
C ALA A 347 15.24 -2.61 -13.60
N TRP A 348 16.05 -3.47 -14.22
CA TRP A 348 15.64 -4.83 -14.57
C TRP A 348 15.26 -5.65 -13.34
N PHE A 349 16.05 -5.56 -12.26
CA PHE A 349 15.74 -6.22 -10.99
C PHE A 349 14.42 -5.68 -10.40
N LYS A 350 14.20 -4.36 -10.41
CA LYS A 350 12.92 -3.75 -9.97
C LYS A 350 11.74 -4.28 -10.78
N GLU A 351 11.86 -4.37 -12.10
CA GLU A 351 10.80 -4.90 -12.96
C GLU A 351 10.55 -6.39 -12.69
N PHE A 352 11.59 -7.18 -12.44
CA PHE A 352 11.46 -8.56 -12.00
C PHE A 352 10.68 -8.67 -10.68
N VAL A 353 10.97 -7.81 -9.70
CA VAL A 353 10.23 -7.76 -8.42
C VAL A 353 8.76 -7.39 -8.66
N LEU A 354 8.49 -6.36 -9.47
CA LEU A 354 7.12 -5.92 -9.80
C LEU A 354 6.31 -7.05 -10.45
N THR A 355 6.89 -7.77 -11.38
CA THR A 355 6.25 -8.93 -12.05
C THR A 355 6.13 -10.13 -11.10
N GLY A 356 7.08 -10.28 -10.19
CA GLY A 356 7.12 -11.35 -9.20
C GLY A 356 5.99 -11.29 -8.16
N VAL A 357 5.47 -10.09 -7.86
CA VAL A 357 4.41 -9.95 -6.84
C VAL A 357 3.10 -10.63 -7.28
N PRO A 358 2.49 -10.36 -8.44
CA PRO A 358 1.31 -11.09 -8.90
C PRO A 358 1.59 -12.59 -9.12
N TRP A 359 2.81 -12.94 -9.55
CA TRP A 359 3.18 -14.35 -9.68
C TRP A 359 3.18 -15.07 -8.32
N GLY A 360 3.68 -14.40 -7.27
CA GLY A 360 3.66 -14.92 -5.90
C GLY A 360 2.23 -15.19 -5.40
N LEU A 361 1.31 -14.26 -5.65
CA LEU A 361 -0.12 -14.43 -5.32
C LEU A 361 -0.75 -15.62 -6.07
N ARG A 362 -0.48 -15.74 -7.37
CA ARG A 362 -0.92 -16.91 -8.17
C ARG A 362 -0.33 -18.22 -7.67
N ARG A 363 0.94 -18.22 -7.26
CA ARG A 363 1.59 -19.40 -6.70
C ARG A 363 0.93 -19.81 -5.39
N GLU A 364 0.63 -18.85 -4.50
CA GLU A 364 -0.09 -19.13 -3.24
C GLU A 364 -1.50 -19.68 -3.50
N GLY A 365 -2.23 -19.16 -4.50
CA GLY A 365 -3.54 -19.69 -4.91
C GLY A 365 -3.50 -21.13 -5.41
N ARG A 366 -2.41 -21.53 -6.08
CA ARG A 366 -2.21 -22.91 -6.60
C ARG A 366 -1.62 -23.86 -5.57
N LYS A 367 -0.78 -23.36 -4.67
CA LYS A 367 -0.09 -24.10 -3.63
C LYS A 367 -0.15 -23.31 -2.31
N PRO A 368 -1.27 -23.39 -1.58
CA PRO A 368 -1.43 -22.67 -0.34
C PRO A 368 -0.32 -23.00 0.68
N GLY A 369 0.20 -21.99 1.36
CA GLY A 369 1.34 -22.12 2.26
C GLY A 369 2.72 -22.08 1.60
N ALA A 370 2.79 -21.80 0.29
CA ALA A 370 4.07 -21.74 -0.43
C ALA A 370 4.88 -20.45 -0.17
N SER A 371 4.22 -19.40 0.31
CA SER A 371 4.86 -18.11 0.57
C SER A 371 5.60 -18.13 1.90
N VAL A 372 6.86 -17.69 1.87
CA VAL A 372 7.73 -17.51 3.03
C VAL A 372 8.30 -16.10 3.02
N TRP A 373 8.62 -15.56 4.19
CA TRP A 373 9.20 -14.21 4.32
C TRP A 373 10.32 -14.17 5.35
N PHE A 374 11.13 -13.14 5.28
CA PHE A 374 12.21 -12.92 6.25
C PHE A 374 11.63 -12.47 7.59
N LYS A 375 12.01 -13.17 8.66
CA LYS A 375 11.56 -12.88 10.03
C LYS A 375 12.69 -12.24 10.84
N SER A 376 12.36 -11.23 11.65
CA SER A 376 13.29 -10.69 12.64
C SER A 376 13.52 -11.68 13.79
N ARG A 377 14.67 -11.54 14.48
CA ARG A 377 14.92 -12.33 15.70
C ARG A 377 14.15 -11.75 16.90
N PRO A 378 13.74 -12.58 17.89
CA PRO A 378 12.98 -12.10 19.06
C PRO A 378 13.59 -10.93 19.82
N ALA A 379 14.93 -10.91 19.99
CA ALA A 379 15.64 -9.87 20.71
C ALA A 379 15.64 -8.49 20.00
N GLN A 380 15.49 -8.46 18.67
CA GLN A 380 15.45 -7.22 17.90
C GLN A 380 14.08 -6.51 17.96
N ALA A 381 13.00 -7.26 18.15
CA ALA A 381 11.66 -6.71 18.39
C ALA A 381 11.58 -5.99 19.76
N ALA A 382 12.32 -6.46 20.76
CA ALA A 382 12.36 -5.83 22.08
C ALA A 382 13.19 -4.53 22.12
N GLN A 383 14.24 -4.40 21.31
CA GLN A 383 15.04 -3.19 21.20
C GLN A 383 14.30 -2.05 20.49
N HIS A 384 13.54 -2.39 19.45
CA HIS A 384 12.70 -1.40 18.76
C HIS A 384 11.57 -0.85 19.68
N ARG A 385 11.04 -1.69 20.59
CA ARG A 385 10.13 -1.24 21.67
C ARG A 385 10.72 -0.14 22.55
N ALA A 386 11.99 -0.28 22.91
CA ALA A 386 12.65 0.68 23.82
C ALA A 386 12.91 2.03 23.13
N GLU A 387 13.18 2.04 21.82
CA GLU A 387 13.48 3.26 21.07
C GLU A 387 12.22 4.05 20.69
N VAL A 388 11.10 3.36 20.37
CA VAL A 388 9.81 4.01 20.03
C VAL A 388 9.12 4.58 21.28
N VAL A 389 9.34 4.04 22.46
CA VAL A 389 8.79 4.55 23.72
C VAL A 389 9.59 5.78 24.23
N GLN A 390 10.82 6.01 23.72
CA GLN A 390 11.68 7.13 24.11
C GLN A 390 11.72 8.28 23.09
N SER A 391 11.03 8.16 21.93
CA SER A 391 10.86 9.19 20.93
C SER A 391 9.43 9.75 20.94
#